data_56157f82eb7b32672c708929a38684b6
#
_entry.id   56157f82eb7b32672c708929a38684b6
#
_cell.length_a   1.000
_cell.length_b   1.000
_cell.length_c   1.000
_cell.angle_alpha   90.00
_cell.angle_beta   90.00
_cell.angle_gamma   90.00
#
_symmetry.space_group_name_H-M   'P 1'
#
loop_
_entity.id
_entity.type
_entity.pdbx_description
1 polymer ?
#
loop_
_entity_poly.entity_id
_entity_poly.type
_entity_poly.pdbx_seq_one_letter_code
_entity_poly.pdbx_strand_id
1 'polypeptide(L)'
;MKLRVVLVGLAVLAVCSCNRRNVRVEPVAETEPSVLPEPDIRWGICVDSLDITDGVIGRNEMLSGILSDIGVSAQTIHFLDRRSDSTWSVRKIQAGKPYHIVRDRDSIATARYFVYDINRTDYVVYSLTDSIYSYLGSIPTDTVLNFISGSIQTSLWNAMMEQGAEPGLAGMLADVYSWTIDFFGIQKNDSFCVCYEEIYSDSVRVATGNILASNFITSGNSHYAFRYRYEDERGEYFDENGNSLRRAFLKAPLNYLRISSRFSNARVHPITKVVRAHHGVDYAAPSGTPVYSVGDGVVITKGWDSKGGGNYLKIKHNSTYTTEYMHLRGFASGINQGTHVSQGQLIGYVGATGMATGPHLDYRVFKDGTAIDPLSMDLPAVEPIKPEDMPRYLGAVNGYMKMVGLSVPDTVIVAANPADSINSQQ
;
A
#
# COMPACT_ATOMS: atom_id res chain seq x y z
N MET A 1 -45.44 49.44 30.39
CA MET A 1 -46.13 49.70 31.69
C MET A 1 -45.10 49.51 32.79
N LYS A 2 -44.54 50.59 33.26
CA LYS A 2 -44.27 51.07 34.63
C LYS A 2 -43.87 49.93 35.63
N LEU A 3 -42.64 50.01 36.26
CA LEU A 3 -42.51 50.74 37.52
C LEU A 3 -41.03 50.94 37.92
N ARG A 4 -40.63 52.21 38.14
CA ARG A 4 -39.42 52.62 38.82
C ARG A 4 -39.65 52.53 40.35
N VAL A 5 -38.63 52.05 41.08
CA VAL A 5 -38.53 52.38 42.51
C VAL A 5 -37.14 52.94 42.78
N VAL A 6 -37.14 54.18 43.18
CA VAL A 6 -36.04 54.99 43.77
C VAL A 6 -36.08 54.79 45.27
N LEU A 7 -34.96 54.48 45.90
CA LEU A 7 -34.84 54.66 47.35
C LEU A 7 -33.52 55.38 47.67
N VAL A 8 -33.75 56.55 48.23
CA VAL A 8 -32.78 57.50 48.81
C VAL A 8 -32.51 57.09 50.27
N GLY A 9 -31.27 57.13 50.71
CA GLY A 9 -30.94 56.91 52.14
C GLY A 9 -29.53 57.36 52.47
N LEU A 10 -29.46 58.53 52.88
CA LEU A 10 -28.80 59.24 54.00
C LEU A 10 -27.31 58.98 54.28
N ALA A 11 -26.58 60.02 54.14
CA ALA A 11 -25.19 60.24 54.58
C ALA A 11 -25.09 60.34 56.14
N VAL A 12 -24.05 59.70 56.67
CA VAL A 12 -23.50 60.03 57.99
C VAL A 12 -21.99 60.21 57.82
N LEU A 13 -21.55 61.46 57.97
CA LEU A 13 -20.16 61.87 58.09
C LEU A 13 -19.66 61.54 59.51
N ALA A 14 -18.65 60.72 59.60
CA ALA A 14 -17.79 60.60 60.79
C ALA A 14 -16.34 60.92 60.37
N VAL A 15 -15.91 62.07 60.80
CA VAL A 15 -14.53 62.54 60.69
C VAL A 15 -13.72 61.87 61.80
N CYS A 16 -12.85 60.92 61.45
CA CYS A 16 -11.76 60.50 62.34
C CYS A 16 -10.42 60.75 61.64
N SER A 17 -9.77 61.78 62.10
CA SER A 17 -8.38 62.11 61.76
C SER A 17 -7.46 61.06 62.41
N CYS A 18 -6.83 60.26 61.63
CA CYS A 18 -5.67 59.48 62.04
C CYS A 18 -4.59 59.52 60.98
N ASN A 19 -3.49 60.10 61.34
CA ASN A 19 -2.23 60.26 60.65
C ASN A 19 -1.68 58.90 60.24
N ARG A 20 -1.83 58.53 58.98
CA ARG A 20 -1.18 57.30 58.41
C ARG A 20 -0.05 57.71 57.49
N ARG A 21 1.17 57.38 57.92
CA ARG A 21 2.37 57.39 57.08
C ARG A 21 2.06 56.62 55.81
N ASN A 22 2.21 57.28 54.66
CA ASN A 22 2.16 56.59 53.33
C ASN A 22 3.37 55.70 53.22
N VAL A 23 3.19 54.40 53.48
CA VAL A 23 4.09 53.38 53.01
C VAL A 23 3.70 53.10 51.53
N ARG A 24 4.54 53.58 50.64
CA ARG A 24 4.44 53.31 49.25
C ARG A 24 4.80 51.82 49.11
N VAL A 25 3.82 50.91 48.95
CA VAL A 25 4.02 49.51 48.52
C VAL A 25 4.26 49.58 47.01
N GLU A 26 5.51 49.40 46.62
CA GLU A 26 5.82 49.14 45.20
C GLU A 26 5.09 47.88 44.79
N PRO A 27 4.42 47.85 43.61
CA PRO A 27 3.83 46.58 43.13
C PRO A 27 4.97 45.58 42.93
N VAL A 28 4.88 44.46 43.64
CA VAL A 28 5.69 43.27 43.34
C VAL A 28 5.38 42.91 41.90
N ALA A 29 6.36 43.00 41.03
CA ALA A 29 6.21 42.51 39.65
C ALA A 29 5.81 41.05 39.74
N GLU A 30 4.60 40.72 39.28
CA GLU A 30 4.21 39.33 39.03
C GLU A 30 5.21 38.77 38.00
N THR A 31 6.15 37.98 38.50
CA THR A 31 6.98 37.15 37.62
C THR A 31 6.03 36.23 36.89
N GLU A 32 5.86 36.44 35.59
CA GLU A 32 5.19 35.47 34.71
C GLU A 32 5.76 34.09 35.02
N PRO A 33 4.92 33.05 35.18
CA PRO A 33 5.41 31.70 35.41
C PRO A 33 6.32 31.34 34.22
N SER A 34 7.59 31.07 34.52
CA SER A 34 8.55 30.60 33.53
C SER A 34 7.98 29.29 33.00
N VAL A 35 7.44 29.31 31.78
CA VAL A 35 7.05 28.11 31.06
C VAL A 35 8.34 27.35 30.83
N LEU A 36 8.52 26.24 31.53
CA LEU A 36 9.64 25.33 31.25
C LEU A 36 9.50 24.86 29.78
N PRO A 37 10.58 24.88 29.02
CA PRO A 37 10.53 24.41 27.65
C PRO A 37 10.01 22.97 27.63
N GLU A 38 9.14 22.65 26.69
CA GLU A 38 8.67 21.29 26.49
C GLU A 38 9.87 20.39 26.12
N PRO A 39 9.94 19.16 26.66
CA PRO A 39 11.04 18.26 26.36
C PRO A 39 11.05 17.87 24.88
N ASP A 40 12.22 17.87 24.24
CA ASP A 40 12.40 17.36 22.85
C ASP A 40 12.33 15.82 22.89
N ILE A 41 11.22 15.29 22.40
CA ILE A 41 10.98 13.85 22.31
C ILE A 41 11.05 13.42 20.86
N ARG A 42 12.10 12.66 20.51
CA ARG A 42 12.27 12.04 19.20
C ARG A 42 12.28 10.52 19.34
N TRP A 43 11.58 9.84 18.45
CA TRP A 43 11.47 8.37 18.45
C TRP A 43 11.01 7.77 19.81
N GLY A 44 10.29 8.55 20.63
CA GLY A 44 9.89 8.16 21.98
C GLY A 44 11.01 8.31 23.03
N ILE A 45 12.14 8.95 22.68
CA ILE A 45 13.29 9.21 23.53
C ILE A 45 13.36 10.70 23.83
N CYS A 46 13.51 11.08 25.11
CA CYS A 46 13.84 12.46 25.47
C CYS A 46 15.30 12.72 25.11
N VAL A 47 15.54 13.64 24.17
CA VAL A 47 16.88 13.89 23.61
C VAL A 47 17.53 15.16 24.11
N ASP A 48 16.95 15.89 25.07
CA ASP A 48 17.45 17.17 25.59
C ASP A 48 18.93 17.10 26.07
N SER A 49 19.32 15.99 26.65
CA SER A 49 20.66 15.75 27.16
C SER A 49 21.52 14.83 26.30
N LEU A 50 21.07 14.51 25.09
CA LEU A 50 21.70 13.56 24.18
C LEU A 50 22.17 14.24 22.90
N ASP A 51 23.18 13.69 22.28
CA ASP A 51 23.65 14.08 20.94
C ASP A 51 23.19 13.07 19.91
N ILE A 52 22.79 13.58 18.74
CA ILE A 52 22.31 12.77 17.63
C ILE A 52 23.31 12.90 16.47
N THR A 53 23.69 11.76 15.90
CA THR A 53 24.52 11.70 14.69
C THR A 53 23.75 10.95 13.60
N ASP A 54 23.51 11.60 12.47
CA ASP A 54 22.81 11.02 11.33
C ASP A 54 23.77 10.31 10.40
N GLY A 55 23.29 9.22 9.79
CA GLY A 55 24.02 8.46 8.80
C GLY A 55 23.11 7.82 7.76
N VAL A 56 23.72 7.23 6.75
CA VAL A 56 23.02 6.48 5.68
C VAL A 56 23.74 5.15 5.52
N ILE A 57 23.00 4.06 5.50
CA ILE A 57 23.57 2.71 5.31
C ILE A 57 24.28 2.62 3.94
N GLY A 58 25.56 2.31 3.94
CA GLY A 58 26.36 2.14 2.74
C GLY A 58 26.08 0.84 1.98
N ARG A 59 26.59 0.73 0.75
CA ARG A 59 26.54 -0.54 -0.01
C ARG A 59 27.41 -1.58 0.67
N ASN A 60 26.86 -2.77 0.92
CA ASN A 60 27.51 -3.89 1.62
C ASN A 60 27.92 -3.57 3.07
N GLU A 61 27.43 -2.50 3.63
CA GLU A 61 27.62 -2.16 5.03
C GLU A 61 26.68 -2.99 5.90
N MET A 62 27.22 -3.54 6.99
CA MET A 62 26.44 -4.31 7.95
C MET A 62 26.27 -3.51 9.24
N LEU A 63 25.12 -3.66 9.89
CA LEU A 63 24.88 -3.01 11.18
C LEU A 63 25.99 -3.31 12.20
N SER A 64 26.51 -4.54 12.21
CA SER A 64 27.60 -4.93 13.11
C SER A 64 28.87 -4.10 12.92
N GLY A 65 29.20 -3.71 11.68
CA GLY A 65 30.31 -2.79 11.38
C GLY A 65 30.04 -1.41 11.98
N ILE A 66 28.89 -0.81 11.62
CA ILE A 66 28.49 0.52 12.12
C ILE A 66 28.53 0.55 13.67
N LEU A 67 27.96 -0.46 14.33
CA LEU A 67 27.91 -0.52 15.77
C LEU A 67 29.31 -0.73 16.40
N SER A 68 30.17 -1.53 15.78
CA SER A 68 31.56 -1.71 16.22
C SER A 68 32.36 -0.42 16.12
N ASP A 69 32.19 0.33 15.04
CA ASP A 69 32.91 1.60 14.79
C ASP A 69 32.54 2.69 15.82
N ILE A 70 31.34 2.60 16.40
CA ILE A 70 30.89 3.49 17.47
C ILE A 70 31.13 2.94 18.89
N GLY A 71 31.90 1.85 19.02
CA GLY A 71 32.33 1.31 20.31
C GLY A 71 31.31 0.36 20.97
N VAL A 72 30.29 -0.13 20.28
CA VAL A 72 29.35 -1.12 20.82
C VAL A 72 30.05 -2.49 20.90
N SER A 73 29.91 -3.17 22.04
CA SER A 73 30.56 -4.44 22.24
C SER A 73 30.02 -5.55 21.33
N ALA A 74 30.91 -6.50 20.93
CA ALA A 74 30.50 -7.66 20.15
C ALA A 74 29.41 -8.49 20.85
N GLN A 75 29.40 -8.50 22.18
CA GLN A 75 28.35 -9.18 22.97
C GLN A 75 26.98 -8.48 22.80
N THR A 76 26.94 -7.15 22.87
CA THR A 76 25.72 -6.35 22.64
C THR A 76 25.19 -6.59 21.25
N ILE A 77 26.07 -6.54 20.23
CA ILE A 77 25.70 -6.79 18.83
C ILE A 77 25.10 -8.19 18.66
N HIS A 78 25.69 -9.20 19.28
CA HIS A 78 25.19 -10.57 19.23
C HIS A 78 23.80 -10.70 19.89
N PHE A 79 23.58 -10.07 21.03
CA PHE A 79 22.27 -10.07 21.69
C PHE A 79 21.22 -9.34 20.88
N LEU A 80 21.60 -8.22 20.23
CA LEU A 80 20.72 -7.46 19.37
C LEU A 80 20.26 -8.30 18.17
N ASP A 81 21.16 -9.00 17.50
CA ASP A 81 20.82 -9.89 16.36
C ASP A 81 19.78 -10.93 16.76
N ARG A 82 19.89 -11.53 17.95
CA ARG A 82 18.93 -12.55 18.40
C ARG A 82 17.59 -12.00 18.89
N ARG A 83 17.60 -10.83 19.53
CA ARG A 83 16.40 -10.28 20.17
C ARG A 83 15.55 -9.42 19.22
N SER A 84 16.15 -8.87 18.18
CA SER A 84 15.44 -8.01 17.22
C SER A 84 14.49 -8.77 16.29
N ASP A 85 14.64 -10.09 16.15
CA ASP A 85 13.81 -10.90 15.24
C ASP A 85 12.31 -10.84 15.58
N SER A 86 11.94 -10.63 16.85
CA SER A 86 10.55 -10.49 17.29
C SER A 86 9.94 -9.11 16.97
N THR A 87 10.76 -8.10 16.68
CA THR A 87 10.32 -6.72 16.41
C THR A 87 10.63 -6.38 14.96
N TRP A 88 11.89 -6.08 14.68
CA TRP A 88 12.42 -5.85 13.34
C TRP A 88 13.85 -6.39 13.30
N SER A 89 14.06 -7.45 12.54
CA SER A 89 15.37 -8.09 12.47
C SER A 89 16.41 -7.13 11.88
N VAL A 90 17.56 -7.02 12.56
CA VAL A 90 18.73 -6.24 12.09
C VAL A 90 19.21 -6.68 10.69
N ARG A 91 18.86 -7.88 10.25
CA ARG A 91 19.19 -8.43 8.92
C ARG A 91 18.35 -7.84 7.79
N LYS A 92 17.28 -7.09 8.11
CA LYS A 92 16.41 -6.41 7.14
C LYS A 92 16.88 -4.99 6.81
N ILE A 93 17.99 -4.54 7.40
CA ILE A 93 18.57 -3.22 7.12
C ILE A 93 19.06 -3.17 5.68
N GLN A 94 18.78 -2.08 4.98
CA GLN A 94 19.01 -1.92 3.54
C GLN A 94 19.92 -0.72 3.27
N ALA A 95 20.81 -0.85 2.30
CA ALA A 95 21.64 0.26 1.81
C ALA A 95 20.80 1.42 1.30
N GLY A 96 21.24 2.64 1.55
CA GLY A 96 20.56 3.88 1.16
C GLY A 96 19.49 4.36 2.14
N LYS A 97 19.23 3.63 3.23
CA LYS A 97 18.29 4.04 4.28
C LYS A 97 18.98 4.86 5.35
N PRO A 98 18.33 5.91 5.91
CA PRO A 98 18.86 6.70 7.02
C PRO A 98 18.93 5.90 8.31
N TYR A 99 19.85 6.31 9.17
CA TYR A 99 19.91 5.89 10.57
C TYR A 99 20.39 7.04 11.46
N HIS A 100 20.09 6.95 12.75
CA HIS A 100 20.48 7.94 13.75
C HIS A 100 21.13 7.22 14.94
N ILE A 101 22.26 7.75 15.40
CA ILE A 101 22.95 7.27 16.60
C ILE A 101 22.73 8.31 17.68
N VAL A 102 22.11 7.89 18.77
CA VAL A 102 21.82 8.74 19.93
C VAL A 102 22.82 8.41 21.03
N ARG A 103 23.56 9.41 21.48
CA ARG A 103 24.70 9.29 22.40
C ARG A 103 24.54 10.16 23.64
N ASP A 104 25.21 9.79 24.71
CA ASP A 104 25.37 10.69 25.85
C ASP A 104 26.18 11.92 25.46
N ARG A 105 25.79 13.09 26.02
CA ARG A 105 26.49 14.36 25.83
C ARG A 105 27.64 14.53 26.83
N ASP A 106 28.28 13.43 27.20
CA ASP A 106 29.44 13.44 28.07
C ASP A 106 30.75 13.23 27.28
N SER A 107 31.88 13.25 27.98
CA SER A 107 33.21 13.08 27.34
C SER A 107 33.44 11.69 26.75
N ILE A 108 32.66 10.71 27.14
CA ILE A 108 32.75 9.31 26.67
C ILE A 108 31.88 9.12 25.42
N ALA A 109 30.81 9.90 25.26
CA ALA A 109 29.87 9.86 24.15
C ALA A 109 29.31 8.45 23.89
N THR A 110 28.90 7.74 24.96
CA THR A 110 28.41 6.36 24.89
C THR A 110 27.15 6.31 24.00
N ALA A 111 27.15 5.43 22.98
CA ALA A 111 25.98 5.19 22.15
C ALA A 111 24.89 4.47 22.95
N ARG A 112 23.74 5.11 23.10
CA ARG A 112 22.58 4.59 23.83
C ARG A 112 21.56 3.91 22.94
N TYR A 113 21.29 4.52 21.78
CA TYR A 113 20.31 4.00 20.86
C TYR A 113 20.84 4.08 19.43
N PHE A 114 20.44 3.10 18.63
CA PHE A 114 20.52 3.13 17.18
C PHE A 114 19.09 3.13 16.63
N VAL A 115 18.74 4.14 15.85
CA VAL A 115 17.43 4.30 15.23
C VAL A 115 17.61 4.09 13.75
N TYR A 116 16.78 3.24 13.13
CA TYR A 116 16.83 2.96 11.71
C TYR A 116 15.48 3.30 11.07
N ASP A 117 15.49 4.12 10.04
CA ASP A 117 14.30 4.49 9.28
C ASP A 117 13.94 3.39 8.28
N ILE A 118 12.87 2.67 8.58
CA ILE A 118 12.32 1.62 7.72
C ILE A 118 11.78 2.25 6.43
N ASN A 119 11.03 3.33 6.59
CA ASN A 119 10.50 4.17 5.52
C ASN A 119 10.41 5.62 6.00
N ARG A 120 9.64 6.48 5.34
CA ARG A 120 9.50 7.91 5.70
C ARG A 120 8.69 8.15 6.97
N THR A 121 7.95 7.15 7.45
CA THR A 121 7.07 7.28 8.62
C THR A 121 7.43 6.32 9.73
N ASP A 122 7.92 5.13 9.40
CA ASP A 122 8.16 4.07 10.35
C ASP A 122 9.66 3.89 10.62
N TYR A 123 9.98 3.69 11.88
CA TYR A 123 11.33 3.48 12.34
C TYR A 123 11.40 2.33 13.35
N VAL A 124 12.59 1.83 13.58
CA VAL A 124 12.89 0.92 14.68
C VAL A 124 14.00 1.50 15.55
N VAL A 125 13.81 1.43 16.85
CA VAL A 125 14.79 1.82 17.86
C VAL A 125 15.39 0.57 18.45
N TYR A 126 16.72 0.53 18.51
CA TYR A 126 17.52 -0.50 19.20
C TYR A 126 18.23 0.15 20.38
N SER A 127 17.96 -0.34 21.59
CA SER A 127 18.70 0.05 22.78
C SER A 127 20.04 -0.71 22.82
N LEU A 128 21.15 0.02 23.07
CA LEU A 128 22.53 -0.47 23.01
C LEU A 128 23.20 -0.61 24.39
N THR A 129 22.50 -0.17 25.46
CA THR A 129 23.00 -0.16 26.82
C THR A 129 22.51 -1.36 27.64
N ASP A 130 22.49 -1.28 28.97
CA ASP A 130 22.28 -2.37 29.94
C ASP A 130 21.02 -3.24 29.68
N SER A 131 19.98 -2.66 29.08
CA SER A 131 18.77 -3.38 28.67
C SER A 131 18.68 -3.38 27.15
N ILE A 132 19.07 -4.50 26.52
CA ILE A 132 18.97 -4.65 25.06
C ILE A 132 17.54 -5.02 24.68
N TYR A 133 16.84 -4.09 24.05
CA TYR A 133 15.49 -4.24 23.51
C TYR A 133 15.36 -3.48 22.19
N SER A 134 14.28 -3.75 21.48
CA SER A 134 13.92 -2.98 20.29
C SER A 134 12.41 -2.73 20.27
N TYR A 135 12.01 -1.63 19.65
CA TYR A 135 10.60 -1.32 19.38
C TYR A 135 10.43 -0.62 18.06
N LEU A 136 9.26 -0.83 17.46
CA LEU A 136 8.80 -0.10 16.27
C LEU A 136 8.09 1.17 16.73
N GLY A 137 8.28 2.22 15.99
CA GLY A 137 7.53 3.46 16.14
C GLY A 137 7.23 4.07 14.79
N SER A 138 6.33 5.05 14.80
CA SER A 138 6.01 5.87 13.63
C SER A 138 5.94 7.33 14.06
N ILE A 139 6.33 8.23 13.15
CA ILE A 139 6.13 9.65 13.34
C ILE A 139 4.64 9.98 13.25
N PRO A 140 4.14 10.97 13.99
CA PRO A 140 2.75 11.43 13.86
C PRO A 140 2.46 11.84 12.42
N THR A 141 1.34 11.39 11.90
CA THR A 141 0.93 11.69 10.53
C THR A 141 -0.53 12.08 10.47
N ASP A 142 -0.83 13.02 9.58
CA ASP A 142 -2.19 13.39 9.20
C ASP A 142 -2.50 12.85 7.82
N THR A 143 -3.72 12.37 7.62
CA THR A 143 -4.19 11.90 6.32
C THR A 143 -5.14 12.91 5.71
N VAL A 144 -4.83 13.37 4.51
CA VAL A 144 -5.63 14.31 3.73
C VAL A 144 -6.13 13.62 2.47
N LEU A 145 -7.41 13.82 2.15
CA LEU A 145 -7.97 13.35 0.88
C LEU A 145 -7.59 14.31 -0.24
N ASN A 146 -7.05 13.77 -1.31
CA ASN A 146 -6.73 14.51 -2.52
C ASN A 146 -7.46 13.93 -3.73
N PHE A 147 -7.72 14.80 -4.72
CA PHE A 147 -8.44 14.48 -5.94
C PHE A 147 -7.64 14.97 -7.13
N ILE A 148 -7.40 14.08 -8.07
CA ILE A 148 -6.81 14.43 -9.36
C ILE A 148 -7.64 13.89 -10.50
N SER A 149 -7.68 14.60 -11.60
CA SER A 149 -8.31 14.15 -12.83
C SER A 149 -7.54 14.66 -14.04
N GLY A 150 -7.57 13.90 -15.12
CA GLY A 150 -6.84 14.29 -16.32
C GLY A 150 -7.17 13.42 -17.51
N SER A 151 -6.76 13.88 -18.70
CA SER A 151 -6.84 13.16 -19.96
C SER A 151 -5.45 12.73 -20.41
N ILE A 152 -5.32 11.51 -20.89
CA ILE A 152 -4.07 10.91 -21.29
C ILE A 152 -3.71 11.38 -22.69
N GLN A 153 -2.58 12.09 -22.81
CA GLN A 153 -2.07 12.55 -24.12
C GLN A 153 -0.90 11.69 -24.61
N THR A 154 -0.09 11.17 -23.69
CA THR A 154 1.12 10.36 -23.98
C THR A 154 1.12 9.06 -23.15
N SER A 155 1.06 9.18 -21.83
CA SER A 155 0.99 8.03 -20.90
C SER A 155 0.20 8.41 -19.65
N LEU A 156 -0.34 7.43 -18.94
CA LEU A 156 -0.99 7.63 -17.64
C LEU A 156 -0.04 8.31 -16.65
N TRP A 157 1.20 7.85 -16.61
CA TRP A 157 2.22 8.41 -15.72
C TRP A 157 2.43 9.91 -15.96
N ASN A 158 2.63 10.33 -17.22
CA ASN A 158 2.79 11.75 -17.56
C ASN A 158 1.57 12.57 -17.19
N ALA A 159 0.38 12.09 -17.54
CA ALA A 159 -0.87 12.78 -17.23
C ALA A 159 -1.09 12.99 -15.73
N MET A 160 -0.73 12.00 -14.90
CA MET A 160 -0.80 12.12 -13.44
C MET A 160 0.26 13.07 -12.87
N MET A 161 1.50 13.03 -13.40
CA MET A 161 2.57 13.94 -12.98
C MET A 161 2.22 15.39 -13.29
N GLU A 162 1.58 15.68 -14.42
CA GLU A 162 1.06 17.00 -14.78
C GLU A 162 0.00 17.52 -13.79
N GLN A 163 -0.69 16.63 -13.10
CA GLN A 163 -1.63 16.96 -12.03
C GLN A 163 -0.98 17.02 -10.63
N GLY A 164 0.35 16.93 -10.54
CA GLY A 164 1.09 17.00 -9.27
C GLY A 164 1.06 15.72 -8.44
N ALA A 165 0.64 14.60 -9.01
CA ALA A 165 0.67 13.31 -8.32
C ALA A 165 2.09 12.83 -8.05
N GLU A 166 2.25 12.01 -6.99
CA GLU A 166 3.48 11.25 -6.78
C GLU A 166 3.67 10.18 -7.86
N PRO A 167 4.91 9.87 -8.26
CA PRO A 167 5.21 8.88 -9.29
C PRO A 167 4.59 7.50 -9.07
N GLY A 168 4.42 7.09 -7.80
CA GLY A 168 3.83 5.81 -7.43
C GLY A 168 2.33 5.68 -7.69
N LEU A 169 1.59 6.79 -7.73
CA LEU A 169 0.12 6.76 -7.83
C LEU A 169 -0.37 6.14 -9.15
N ALA A 170 0.34 6.38 -10.26
CA ALA A 170 0.01 5.76 -11.55
C ALA A 170 0.14 4.23 -11.51
N GLY A 171 1.16 3.71 -10.83
CA GLY A 171 1.31 2.28 -10.58
C GLY A 171 0.18 1.72 -9.72
N MET A 172 -0.16 2.42 -8.63
CA MET A 172 -1.27 2.03 -7.75
C MET A 172 -2.61 1.98 -8.51
N LEU A 173 -2.87 2.96 -9.37
CA LEU A 173 -4.10 2.96 -10.18
C LEU A 173 -4.10 1.81 -11.20
N ALA A 174 -2.96 1.52 -11.80
CA ALA A 174 -2.81 0.36 -12.68
C ALA A 174 -3.05 -0.96 -11.94
N ASP A 175 -2.61 -1.06 -10.69
CA ASP A 175 -2.86 -2.25 -9.84
C ASP A 175 -4.34 -2.40 -9.50
N VAL A 176 -5.06 -1.30 -9.18
CA VAL A 176 -6.51 -1.32 -8.93
C VAL A 176 -7.27 -1.93 -10.12
N TYR A 177 -6.91 -1.55 -11.33
CA TYR A 177 -7.59 -2.00 -12.55
C TYR A 177 -6.88 -3.14 -13.29
N SER A 178 -5.85 -3.74 -12.73
CA SER A 178 -5.02 -4.77 -13.38
C SER A 178 -5.82 -5.95 -13.96
N TRP A 179 -7.04 -6.15 -13.47
CA TRP A 179 -7.96 -7.21 -13.85
C TRP A 179 -9.04 -6.79 -14.84
N THR A 180 -9.30 -5.49 -14.96
CA THR A 180 -10.44 -4.95 -15.73
C THR A 180 -10.01 -4.15 -16.95
N ILE A 181 -8.82 -3.53 -16.91
CA ILE A 181 -8.31 -2.68 -17.97
C ILE A 181 -6.94 -3.20 -18.46
N ASP A 182 -6.81 -3.29 -19.77
CA ASP A 182 -5.51 -3.50 -20.41
C ASP A 182 -4.79 -2.15 -20.57
N PHE A 183 -3.88 -1.85 -19.62
CA PHE A 183 -3.11 -0.60 -19.63
C PHE A 183 -2.12 -0.48 -20.81
N PHE A 184 -1.84 -1.56 -21.55
CA PHE A 184 -1.10 -1.48 -22.81
C PHE A 184 -1.97 -1.01 -23.99
N GLY A 185 -3.28 -1.10 -23.85
CA GLY A 185 -4.28 -0.65 -24.83
C GLY A 185 -4.82 0.77 -24.62
N ILE A 186 -4.32 1.50 -23.61
CA ILE A 186 -4.73 2.89 -23.31
C ILE A 186 -4.48 3.78 -24.52
N GLN A 187 -5.47 4.58 -24.86
CA GLN A 187 -5.44 5.48 -26.01
C GLN A 187 -5.36 6.94 -25.59
N LYS A 188 -4.96 7.77 -26.55
CA LYS A 188 -5.02 9.22 -26.41
C LYS A 188 -6.47 9.63 -26.16
N ASN A 189 -6.69 10.54 -25.21
CA ASN A 189 -7.97 11.05 -24.70
C ASN A 189 -8.72 10.09 -23.75
N ASP A 190 -8.22 8.89 -23.45
CA ASP A 190 -8.68 8.20 -22.26
C ASP A 190 -8.45 9.10 -21.06
N SER A 191 -9.26 8.97 -20.01
CA SER A 191 -9.21 9.89 -18.88
C SER A 191 -9.40 9.17 -17.56
N PHE A 192 -8.99 9.84 -16.49
CA PHE A 192 -9.08 9.32 -15.13
C PHE A 192 -9.56 10.41 -14.16
N CYS A 193 -10.20 9.96 -13.09
CA CYS A 193 -10.45 10.72 -11.89
C CYS A 193 -10.12 9.81 -10.70
N VAL A 194 -9.30 10.29 -9.75
CA VAL A 194 -8.82 9.50 -8.62
C VAL A 194 -8.94 10.29 -7.33
N CYS A 195 -9.60 9.69 -6.33
CA CYS A 195 -9.62 10.12 -4.95
C CYS A 195 -8.68 9.22 -4.16
N TYR A 196 -7.70 9.80 -3.48
CA TYR A 196 -6.68 9.04 -2.76
C TYR A 196 -6.24 9.77 -1.48
N GLU A 197 -5.56 9.05 -0.63
CA GLU A 197 -5.02 9.58 0.62
C GLU A 197 -3.60 10.10 0.39
N GLU A 198 -3.31 11.31 0.88
CA GLU A 198 -1.96 11.83 1.07
C GLU A 198 -1.64 11.86 2.55
N ILE A 199 -0.47 11.35 2.90
CA ILE A 199 -0.03 11.26 4.29
C ILE A 199 1.02 12.35 4.52
N TYR A 200 0.76 13.20 5.50
CA TYR A 200 1.60 14.33 5.88
C TYR A 200 2.18 14.12 7.29
N SER A 201 3.38 14.62 7.51
CA SER A 201 3.97 14.85 8.81
C SER A 201 4.56 16.25 8.84
N ASP A 202 4.23 17.03 9.86
CA ASP A 202 4.66 18.43 10.01
C ASP A 202 4.45 19.26 8.72
N SER A 203 3.28 19.11 8.09
CA SER A 203 2.92 19.76 6.82
C SER A 203 3.74 19.34 5.59
N VAL A 204 4.60 18.33 5.71
CA VAL A 204 5.36 17.75 4.61
C VAL A 204 4.69 16.44 4.17
N ARG A 205 4.43 16.29 2.86
CA ARG A 205 3.91 15.03 2.32
C ARG A 205 4.98 13.93 2.39
N VAL A 206 4.74 12.89 3.18
CA VAL A 206 5.67 11.80 3.44
C VAL A 206 5.32 10.52 2.68
N ALA A 207 4.04 10.30 2.34
CA ALA A 207 3.61 9.13 1.57
C ALA A 207 2.31 9.39 0.82
N THR A 208 2.02 8.53 -0.16
CA THR A 208 0.70 8.33 -0.76
C THR A 208 0.06 7.12 -0.08
N GLY A 209 -1.14 7.31 0.45
CA GLY A 209 -1.94 6.25 1.06
C GLY A 209 -2.75 5.47 0.02
N ASN A 210 -3.95 5.02 0.39
CA ASN A 210 -4.78 4.21 -0.50
C ASN A 210 -5.52 5.07 -1.53
N ILE A 211 -5.77 4.50 -2.71
CA ILE A 211 -6.82 4.99 -3.60
C ILE A 211 -8.15 4.58 -2.96
N LEU A 212 -9.06 5.53 -2.76
CA LEU A 212 -10.35 5.28 -2.13
C LEU A 212 -11.46 5.12 -3.16
N ALA A 213 -11.39 5.93 -4.21
CA ALA A 213 -12.31 5.86 -5.33
C ALA A 213 -11.62 6.29 -6.61
N SER A 214 -12.00 5.70 -7.73
CA SER A 214 -11.53 6.15 -9.03
C SER A 214 -12.55 5.84 -10.13
N ASN A 215 -12.50 6.63 -11.20
CA ASN A 215 -13.15 6.33 -12.46
C ASN A 215 -12.11 6.43 -13.57
N PHE A 216 -11.93 5.36 -14.32
CA PHE A 216 -11.08 5.31 -15.49
C PHE A 216 -11.97 5.18 -16.73
N ILE A 217 -11.85 6.14 -17.66
CA ILE A 217 -12.66 6.16 -18.88
C ILE A 217 -11.76 5.75 -20.04
N THR A 218 -12.04 4.61 -20.65
CA THR A 218 -11.34 4.12 -21.82
C THR A 218 -12.34 3.70 -22.91
N SER A 219 -12.05 4.06 -24.15
CA SER A 219 -12.95 3.83 -25.29
C SER A 219 -14.40 4.31 -25.05
N GLY A 220 -14.54 5.39 -24.28
CA GLY A 220 -15.85 5.98 -23.92
C GLY A 220 -16.60 5.26 -22.79
N ASN A 221 -16.06 4.19 -22.24
CA ASN A 221 -16.68 3.45 -21.13
C ASN A 221 -16.04 3.83 -19.79
N SER A 222 -16.90 4.11 -18.80
CA SER A 222 -16.47 4.33 -17.41
C SER A 222 -16.23 3.01 -16.70
N HIS A 223 -15.12 2.95 -15.97
CA HIS A 223 -14.75 1.85 -15.10
C HIS A 223 -14.56 2.42 -13.70
N TYR A 224 -15.52 2.19 -12.82
CA TYR A 224 -15.46 2.66 -11.44
C TYR A 224 -14.73 1.67 -10.56
N ALA A 225 -14.01 2.20 -9.56
CA ALA A 225 -13.39 1.43 -8.51
C ALA A 225 -13.57 2.14 -7.16
N PHE A 226 -14.13 1.44 -6.19
CA PHE A 226 -14.31 1.93 -4.83
C PHE A 226 -13.69 0.97 -3.85
N ARG A 227 -12.86 1.50 -2.96
CA ARG A 227 -12.23 0.71 -1.92
C ARG A 227 -13.20 0.49 -0.78
N TYR A 228 -13.51 -0.77 -0.49
CA TYR A 228 -14.26 -1.17 0.68
C TYR A 228 -13.34 -1.83 1.70
N ARG A 229 -13.48 -1.43 2.97
CA ARG A 229 -12.71 -1.95 4.08
C ARG A 229 -13.61 -2.84 4.93
N TYR A 230 -13.25 -4.11 5.02
CA TYR A 230 -13.90 -5.07 5.90
C TYR A 230 -13.49 -4.84 7.36
N GLU A 231 -14.20 -5.47 8.31
CA GLU A 231 -13.89 -5.37 9.74
C GLU A 231 -12.49 -5.90 10.09
N ASP A 232 -11.97 -6.86 9.32
CA ASP A 232 -10.62 -7.41 9.46
C ASP A 232 -9.53 -6.53 8.82
N GLU A 233 -9.84 -5.27 8.51
CA GLU A 233 -8.98 -4.23 7.92
C GLU A 233 -8.53 -4.50 6.48
N ARG A 234 -8.88 -5.62 5.86
CA ARG A 234 -8.63 -5.84 4.44
C ARG A 234 -9.40 -4.83 3.59
N GLY A 235 -8.71 -4.21 2.66
CA GLY A 235 -9.33 -3.32 1.69
C GLY A 235 -9.28 -3.94 0.32
N GLU A 236 -10.44 -4.06 -0.32
CA GLU A 236 -10.59 -4.55 -1.69
C GLU A 236 -11.36 -3.55 -2.54
N TYR A 237 -11.26 -3.69 -3.87
CA TYR A 237 -11.90 -2.77 -4.81
C TYR A 237 -13.09 -3.44 -5.49
N PHE A 238 -14.18 -2.67 -5.61
CA PHE A 238 -15.44 -3.09 -6.19
C PHE A 238 -15.96 -2.02 -7.14
N ASP A 239 -16.79 -2.42 -8.10
CA ASP A 239 -17.50 -1.49 -9.00
C ASP A 239 -18.69 -0.82 -8.28
N GLU A 240 -19.37 0.10 -8.93
CA GLU A 240 -20.52 0.82 -8.39
C GLU A 240 -21.69 -0.09 -7.98
N ASN A 241 -21.73 -1.33 -8.43
CA ASN A 241 -22.73 -2.33 -8.11
C ASN A 241 -22.29 -3.31 -7.01
N GLY A 242 -21.07 -3.16 -6.49
CA GLY A 242 -20.51 -4.04 -5.49
C GLY A 242 -19.91 -5.34 -6.05
N ASN A 243 -19.71 -5.43 -7.37
CA ASN A 243 -18.97 -6.55 -7.95
C ASN A 243 -17.47 -6.33 -7.77
N SER A 244 -16.74 -7.38 -7.37
CA SER A 244 -15.29 -7.30 -7.18
C SER A 244 -14.58 -6.94 -8.49
N LEU A 245 -13.63 -6.00 -8.42
CA LEU A 245 -12.71 -5.70 -9.53
C LEU A 245 -11.62 -6.76 -9.67
N ARG A 246 -11.37 -7.55 -8.63
CA ARG A 246 -10.55 -8.77 -8.78
C ARG A 246 -11.31 -9.75 -9.63
N ARG A 247 -10.58 -10.46 -10.50
CA ARG A 247 -11.13 -11.57 -11.29
C ARG A 247 -10.49 -12.87 -10.82
N ALA A 248 -11.12 -13.99 -11.11
CA ALA A 248 -10.58 -15.27 -10.72
C ALA A 248 -9.15 -15.54 -11.27
N PHE A 249 -8.78 -14.88 -12.40
CA PHE A 249 -7.43 -15.01 -12.98
C PHE A 249 -6.93 -13.70 -13.58
N LEU A 250 -5.59 -13.51 -13.58
CA LEU A 250 -4.91 -12.48 -14.38
C LEU A 250 -5.13 -12.74 -15.87
N LYS A 251 -5.31 -11.69 -16.66
CA LYS A 251 -5.36 -11.80 -18.13
C LYS A 251 -4.08 -12.36 -18.73
N ALA A 252 -2.93 -12.12 -18.10
CA ALA A 252 -1.64 -12.68 -18.48
C ALA A 252 -0.76 -12.90 -17.24
N PRO A 253 0.03 -13.98 -17.20
CA PRO A 253 0.88 -14.33 -16.07
C PRO A 253 2.21 -13.53 -16.01
N LEU A 254 2.44 -12.59 -16.92
CA LEU A 254 3.70 -11.83 -17.04
C LEU A 254 3.52 -10.59 -17.89
N ASN A 255 4.50 -9.65 -17.79
CA ASN A 255 4.67 -8.60 -18.79
C ASN A 255 5.36 -9.17 -20.03
N TYR A 256 4.72 -9.09 -21.19
CA TYR A 256 5.19 -9.66 -22.44
C TYR A 256 5.33 -8.62 -23.54
N LEU A 257 6.18 -8.91 -24.53
CA LEU A 257 6.37 -8.04 -25.70
C LEU A 257 5.25 -8.22 -26.72
N ARG A 258 4.84 -9.50 -26.95
CA ARG A 258 3.78 -9.89 -27.89
C ARG A 258 3.34 -11.31 -27.65
N ILE A 259 2.15 -11.65 -28.11
CA ILE A 259 1.71 -13.04 -28.24
C ILE A 259 2.35 -13.60 -29.51
N SER A 260 3.22 -14.58 -29.37
CA SER A 260 3.93 -15.23 -30.49
C SER A 260 3.15 -16.40 -31.10
N SER A 261 2.31 -17.06 -30.32
CA SER A 261 1.37 -18.08 -30.80
C SER A 261 0.10 -18.11 -29.96
N ARG A 262 -1.03 -18.29 -30.62
CA ARG A 262 -2.34 -18.43 -29.98
C ARG A 262 -2.71 -19.91 -29.82
N PHE A 263 -3.73 -20.14 -28.98
CA PHE A 263 -4.38 -21.42 -28.85
C PHE A 263 -4.88 -21.93 -30.23
N SER A 264 -4.66 -23.20 -30.52
CA SER A 264 -5.09 -23.81 -31.78
C SER A 264 -5.18 -25.32 -31.65
N ASN A 265 -6.22 -25.92 -32.19
CA ASN A 265 -6.36 -27.38 -32.28
C ASN A 265 -5.51 -27.98 -33.40
N ALA A 266 -5.04 -27.18 -34.38
CA ALA A 266 -4.21 -27.64 -35.49
C ALA A 266 -3.34 -26.49 -36.00
N ARG A 267 -2.01 -26.52 -35.70
CA ARG A 267 -1.02 -25.61 -36.28
C ARG A 267 0.23 -26.37 -36.71
N VAL A 268 0.96 -25.80 -37.66
CA VAL A 268 2.29 -26.32 -38.02
C VAL A 268 3.27 -26.01 -36.88
N HIS A 269 3.84 -27.08 -36.31
CA HIS A 269 4.80 -26.92 -35.23
C HIS A 269 6.09 -26.26 -35.73
N PRO A 270 6.61 -25.19 -35.07
CA PRO A 270 7.70 -24.38 -35.62
C PRO A 270 9.02 -25.18 -35.78
N ILE A 271 9.27 -26.17 -34.94
CA ILE A 271 10.49 -27.02 -35.00
C ILE A 271 10.25 -28.25 -35.84
N THR A 272 9.26 -29.07 -35.49
CA THR A 272 9.06 -30.39 -36.12
C THR A 272 8.34 -30.33 -37.47
N LYS A 273 7.76 -29.18 -37.84
CA LYS A 273 6.98 -28.94 -39.06
C LYS A 273 5.75 -29.86 -39.23
N VAL A 274 5.38 -30.60 -38.19
CA VAL A 274 4.20 -31.47 -38.18
C VAL A 274 3.01 -30.67 -37.68
N VAL A 275 1.83 -30.87 -38.27
CA VAL A 275 0.57 -30.29 -37.79
C VAL A 275 0.20 -30.95 -36.47
N ARG A 276 0.08 -30.15 -35.39
CA ARG A 276 -0.39 -30.60 -34.08
C ARG A 276 -1.07 -29.48 -33.32
N ALA A 277 -1.86 -29.85 -32.31
CA ALA A 277 -2.50 -28.88 -31.43
C ALA A 277 -1.46 -28.10 -30.63
N HIS A 278 -1.80 -26.84 -30.34
CA HIS A 278 -1.16 -26.00 -29.35
C HIS A 278 -2.23 -25.53 -28.39
N HIS A 279 -2.33 -26.18 -27.25
CA HIS A 279 -3.37 -25.95 -26.25
C HIS A 279 -2.93 -24.91 -25.20
N GLY A 280 -2.29 -23.83 -25.66
CA GLY A 280 -1.80 -22.75 -24.85
C GLY A 280 -1.65 -21.44 -25.63
N VAL A 281 -1.14 -20.43 -24.95
CA VAL A 281 -0.74 -19.15 -25.54
C VAL A 281 0.74 -18.92 -25.23
N ASP A 282 1.52 -18.67 -26.30
CA ASP A 282 2.94 -18.37 -26.17
C ASP A 282 3.15 -16.86 -26.04
N TYR A 283 3.62 -16.42 -24.88
CA TYR A 283 3.97 -15.05 -24.58
C TYR A 283 5.47 -14.82 -24.76
N ALA A 284 5.87 -14.12 -25.82
CA ALA A 284 7.27 -13.77 -26.06
C ALA A 284 7.74 -12.71 -25.05
N ALA A 285 8.76 -13.04 -24.28
CA ALA A 285 9.37 -12.15 -23.31
C ALA A 285 10.87 -12.49 -23.14
N PRO A 286 11.73 -11.57 -22.70
CA PRO A 286 13.13 -11.82 -22.41
C PRO A 286 13.30 -12.97 -21.39
N SER A 287 14.38 -13.74 -21.53
CA SER A 287 14.73 -14.74 -20.53
C SER A 287 14.98 -14.08 -19.17
N GLY A 288 14.37 -14.60 -18.11
CA GLY A 288 14.42 -14.02 -16.78
C GLY A 288 13.26 -13.08 -16.44
N THR A 289 12.35 -12.77 -17.39
CA THR A 289 11.12 -12.04 -17.08
C THR A 289 10.33 -12.76 -15.99
N PRO A 290 9.90 -12.05 -14.93
CA PRO A 290 9.10 -12.65 -13.87
C PRO A 290 7.78 -13.22 -14.37
N VAL A 291 7.42 -14.40 -13.86
CA VAL A 291 6.16 -15.10 -14.12
C VAL A 291 5.38 -15.19 -12.83
N TYR A 292 4.12 -14.80 -12.86
CA TYR A 292 3.25 -14.72 -11.69
C TYR A 292 2.10 -15.72 -11.77
N SER A 293 1.62 -16.18 -10.62
CA SER A 293 0.40 -16.96 -10.55
C SER A 293 -0.80 -16.10 -10.98
N VAL A 294 -1.62 -16.63 -11.89
CA VAL A 294 -2.81 -15.89 -12.39
C VAL A 294 -3.97 -15.88 -11.40
N GLY A 295 -3.92 -16.69 -10.36
CA GLY A 295 -4.94 -16.79 -9.32
C GLY A 295 -4.37 -17.41 -8.06
N ASP A 296 -5.11 -17.34 -6.96
CA ASP A 296 -4.82 -18.10 -5.76
C ASP A 296 -4.90 -19.60 -6.05
N GLY A 297 -4.06 -20.41 -5.42
CA GLY A 297 -4.09 -21.84 -5.63
C GLY A 297 -2.96 -22.61 -4.96
N VAL A 298 -2.86 -23.90 -5.33
CA VAL A 298 -1.83 -24.80 -4.82
C VAL A 298 -1.02 -25.35 -5.98
N VAL A 299 0.30 -25.31 -5.87
CA VAL A 299 1.21 -25.94 -6.82
C VAL A 299 1.02 -27.46 -6.75
N ILE A 300 0.41 -28.05 -7.76
CA ILE A 300 0.18 -29.50 -7.83
C ILE A 300 1.31 -30.25 -8.55
N THR A 301 2.10 -29.54 -9.37
CA THR A 301 3.26 -30.12 -10.06
C THR A 301 4.36 -29.08 -10.23
N LYS A 302 5.59 -29.46 -9.94
CA LYS A 302 6.82 -28.76 -10.29
C LYS A 302 7.78 -29.76 -10.85
N GLY A 303 8.26 -29.56 -12.07
CA GLY A 303 9.10 -30.59 -12.68
C GLY A 303 9.68 -30.23 -14.05
N TRP A 304 10.12 -31.28 -14.75
CA TRP A 304 10.65 -31.23 -16.11
C TRP A 304 9.78 -32.06 -17.02
N ASP A 305 9.27 -31.47 -18.09
CA ASP A 305 8.58 -32.20 -19.17
C ASP A 305 9.56 -32.54 -20.30
N SER A 306 9.88 -33.82 -20.42
CA SER A 306 10.76 -34.35 -21.46
C SER A 306 10.12 -34.38 -22.88
N LYS A 307 8.78 -34.18 -22.96
CA LYS A 307 8.04 -34.14 -24.22
C LYS A 307 8.08 -32.78 -24.91
N GLY A 308 8.75 -31.83 -24.32
CA GLY A 308 8.98 -30.54 -24.95
C GLY A 308 8.81 -29.31 -24.05
N GLY A 309 8.04 -29.40 -22.99
CA GLY A 309 7.72 -28.24 -22.12
C GLY A 309 8.88 -27.75 -21.25
N GLY A 310 9.93 -28.57 -21.04
CA GLY A 310 11.05 -28.19 -20.20
C GLY A 310 10.66 -28.02 -18.72
N ASN A 311 11.21 -27.01 -18.02
CA ASN A 311 10.78 -26.70 -16.67
C ASN A 311 9.36 -26.18 -16.68
N TYR A 312 8.50 -26.76 -15.84
CA TYR A 312 7.10 -26.35 -15.77
C TYR A 312 6.52 -26.39 -14.36
N LEU A 313 5.45 -25.62 -14.17
CA LEU A 313 4.60 -25.62 -12.99
C LEU A 313 3.15 -25.86 -13.39
N LYS A 314 2.41 -26.60 -12.55
CA LYS A 314 0.94 -26.63 -12.56
C LYS A 314 0.39 -26.14 -11.25
N ILE A 315 -0.60 -25.23 -11.33
CA ILE A 315 -1.27 -24.66 -10.17
C ILE A 315 -2.76 -24.99 -10.29
N LYS A 316 -3.29 -25.66 -9.27
CA LYS A 316 -4.72 -25.89 -9.13
C LYS A 316 -5.33 -24.74 -8.34
N HIS A 317 -6.25 -24.02 -8.96
CA HIS A 317 -6.90 -22.84 -8.36
C HIS A 317 -8.17 -23.20 -7.59
N ASN A 318 -8.95 -24.11 -8.13
CA ASN A 318 -10.18 -24.63 -7.52
C ASN A 318 -10.54 -26.01 -8.12
N SER A 319 -11.78 -26.49 -7.90
CA SER A 319 -12.24 -27.76 -8.47
C SER A 319 -12.28 -27.77 -10.00
N THR A 320 -12.46 -26.61 -10.62
CA THR A 320 -12.70 -26.42 -12.05
C THR A 320 -11.44 -26.04 -12.83
N TYR A 321 -10.60 -25.15 -12.28
CA TYR A 321 -9.51 -24.54 -13.04
C TYR A 321 -8.13 -24.94 -12.55
N THR A 322 -7.27 -25.26 -13.52
CA THR A 322 -5.83 -25.51 -13.33
C THR A 322 -5.06 -24.74 -14.40
N THR A 323 -3.92 -24.16 -14.06
CA THR A 323 -3.02 -23.50 -15.01
C THR A 323 -1.67 -24.17 -15.09
N GLU A 324 -1.01 -24.05 -16.23
CA GLU A 324 0.31 -24.62 -16.49
C GLU A 324 1.22 -23.56 -17.13
N TYR A 325 2.46 -23.52 -16.67
CA TYR A 325 3.50 -22.55 -17.04
C TYR A 325 4.74 -23.30 -17.48
N MET A 326 5.09 -23.24 -18.77
CA MET A 326 6.15 -24.08 -19.36
C MET A 326 7.31 -23.23 -19.90
N HIS A 327 8.38 -23.89 -20.28
CA HIS A 327 9.65 -23.34 -20.79
C HIS A 327 10.37 -22.43 -19.78
N LEU A 328 10.08 -22.56 -18.47
CA LEU A 328 10.66 -21.73 -17.44
C LEU A 328 12.19 -21.90 -17.37
N ARG A 329 12.90 -20.79 -17.18
CA ARG A 329 14.34 -20.81 -16.86
C ARG A 329 14.58 -21.44 -15.48
N GLY A 330 13.66 -21.18 -14.55
CA GLY A 330 13.72 -21.67 -13.17
C GLY A 330 12.50 -21.19 -12.39
N PHE A 331 12.42 -21.67 -11.17
CA PHE A 331 11.32 -21.40 -10.24
C PHE A 331 11.71 -20.32 -9.23
N ALA A 332 10.75 -19.58 -8.74
CA ALA A 332 10.98 -18.63 -7.65
C ALA A 332 11.32 -19.36 -6.33
N SER A 333 12.00 -18.67 -5.44
CA SER A 333 12.35 -19.22 -4.12
C SER A 333 11.07 -19.59 -3.35
N GLY A 334 11.09 -20.72 -2.65
CA GLY A 334 9.96 -21.21 -1.87
C GLY A 334 8.85 -21.90 -2.66
N ILE A 335 8.88 -21.89 -4.00
CA ILE A 335 7.87 -22.57 -4.82
C ILE A 335 8.22 -24.05 -4.96
N ASN A 336 7.41 -24.91 -4.35
CA ASN A 336 7.49 -26.37 -4.41
C ASN A 336 6.09 -26.97 -4.58
N GLN A 337 6.01 -28.25 -4.93
CA GLN A 337 4.74 -28.97 -4.92
C GLN A 337 4.13 -28.91 -3.50
N GLY A 338 2.83 -28.61 -3.42
CA GLY A 338 2.10 -28.36 -2.17
C GLY A 338 2.15 -26.92 -1.68
N THR A 339 2.97 -26.02 -2.27
CA THR A 339 3.00 -24.60 -1.88
C THR A 339 1.69 -23.92 -2.27
N HIS A 340 1.08 -23.23 -1.31
CA HIS A 340 0.01 -22.29 -1.57
C HIS A 340 0.60 -21.01 -2.16
N VAL A 341 0.00 -20.54 -3.25
CA VAL A 341 0.38 -19.29 -3.93
C VAL A 341 -0.82 -18.37 -4.00
N SER A 342 -0.54 -17.08 -3.81
CA SER A 342 -1.53 -16.04 -4.01
C SER A 342 -1.47 -15.54 -5.45
N GLN A 343 -2.58 -14.98 -5.91
CA GLN A 343 -2.67 -14.28 -7.17
C GLN A 343 -1.63 -13.16 -7.25
N GLY A 344 -0.92 -13.04 -8.39
CA GLY A 344 0.18 -12.10 -8.53
C GLY A 344 1.47 -12.49 -7.82
N GLN A 345 1.51 -13.65 -7.14
CA GLN A 345 2.74 -14.14 -6.54
C GLN A 345 3.73 -14.58 -7.59
N LEU A 346 4.99 -14.16 -7.45
CA LEU A 346 6.10 -14.62 -8.29
C LEU A 346 6.30 -16.13 -8.14
N ILE A 347 6.22 -16.89 -9.26
CA ILE A 347 6.32 -18.35 -9.27
C ILE A 347 7.51 -18.86 -10.06
N GLY A 348 8.07 -18.05 -10.96
CA GLY A 348 9.19 -18.47 -11.79
C GLY A 348 9.65 -17.38 -12.74
N TYR A 349 10.45 -17.77 -13.71
CA TYR A 349 11.05 -16.85 -14.68
C TYR A 349 10.99 -17.45 -16.08
N VAL A 350 10.69 -16.60 -17.06
CA VAL A 350 10.70 -16.97 -18.49
C VAL A 350 12.05 -17.56 -18.90
N GLY A 351 12.03 -18.62 -19.66
CA GLY A 351 13.20 -19.27 -20.22
C GLY A 351 13.00 -19.73 -21.67
N ALA A 352 13.81 -20.70 -22.05
CA ALA A 352 13.75 -21.41 -23.33
C ALA A 352 14.11 -22.87 -23.11
N THR A 353 13.68 -23.44 -21.97
CA THR A 353 13.98 -24.85 -21.65
C THR A 353 13.06 -25.79 -22.44
N GLY A 354 13.50 -27.01 -22.68
CA GLY A 354 12.74 -27.98 -23.53
C GLY A 354 12.83 -27.67 -25.03
N MET A 355 11.76 -27.87 -25.77
CA MET A 355 11.68 -27.62 -27.21
C MET A 355 11.16 -26.23 -27.53
N ALA A 356 11.94 -25.20 -27.20
CA ALA A 356 11.63 -23.80 -27.47
C ALA A 356 12.54 -23.24 -28.57
N THR A 357 12.02 -22.39 -29.46
CA THR A 357 12.80 -21.70 -30.52
C THR A 357 13.44 -20.40 -30.02
N GLY A 358 13.03 -19.92 -28.88
CA GLY A 358 13.52 -18.69 -28.24
C GLY A 358 12.80 -18.46 -26.91
N PRO A 359 13.21 -17.46 -26.11
CA PRO A 359 12.59 -17.19 -24.82
C PRO A 359 11.12 -16.82 -24.95
N HIS A 360 10.26 -17.59 -24.28
CA HIS A 360 8.81 -17.36 -24.17
C HIS A 360 8.23 -18.15 -23.01
N LEU A 361 7.01 -17.83 -22.62
CA LEU A 361 6.18 -18.64 -21.72
C LEU A 361 5.08 -19.29 -22.55
N ASP A 362 4.99 -20.63 -22.57
CA ASP A 362 3.77 -21.36 -22.98
C ASP A 362 2.86 -21.45 -21.76
N TYR A 363 1.75 -20.72 -21.81
CA TYR A 363 0.75 -20.63 -20.75
C TYR A 363 -0.53 -21.34 -21.15
N ARG A 364 -0.99 -22.25 -20.28
CA ARG A 364 -2.17 -23.07 -20.54
C ARG A 364 -3.17 -22.98 -19.40
N VAL A 365 -4.45 -23.04 -19.75
CA VAL A 365 -5.57 -23.11 -18.82
C VAL A 365 -6.39 -24.35 -19.11
N PHE A 366 -6.72 -25.07 -18.04
CA PHE A 366 -7.59 -26.23 -18.08
C PHE A 366 -8.84 -25.95 -17.27
N LYS A 367 -10.01 -26.21 -17.88
CA LYS A 367 -11.31 -26.22 -17.22
C LYS A 367 -11.79 -27.66 -17.17
N ASP A 368 -12.05 -28.18 -15.97
CA ASP A 368 -12.45 -29.59 -15.74
C ASP A 368 -11.52 -30.58 -16.47
N GLY A 369 -10.20 -30.30 -16.46
CA GLY A 369 -9.18 -31.10 -17.13
C GLY A 369 -9.06 -30.90 -18.63
N THR A 370 -9.93 -30.15 -19.28
CA THR A 370 -9.90 -29.86 -20.72
C THR A 370 -9.21 -28.50 -20.95
N ALA A 371 -8.23 -28.48 -21.88
CA ALA A 371 -7.56 -27.24 -22.24
C ALA A 371 -8.52 -26.28 -22.96
N ILE A 372 -8.53 -25.02 -22.54
CA ILE A 372 -9.32 -23.93 -23.10
C ILE A 372 -8.42 -22.77 -23.54
N ASP A 373 -8.90 -21.95 -24.48
CA ASP A 373 -8.16 -20.76 -24.91
C ASP A 373 -8.11 -19.71 -23.79
N PRO A 374 -6.93 -19.42 -23.24
CA PRO A 374 -6.79 -18.43 -22.17
C PRO A 374 -7.27 -17.01 -22.54
N LEU A 375 -7.23 -16.65 -23.83
CA LEU A 375 -7.59 -15.32 -24.32
C LEU A 375 -9.11 -15.12 -24.49
N SER A 376 -9.86 -16.23 -24.62
CA SER A 376 -11.32 -16.20 -24.79
C SER A 376 -12.07 -16.53 -23.49
N MET A 377 -11.34 -16.71 -22.37
CA MET A 377 -11.95 -17.00 -21.07
C MET A 377 -12.79 -15.84 -20.58
N ASP A 378 -14.05 -16.12 -20.31
CA ASP A 378 -14.87 -15.25 -19.45
C ASP A 378 -14.54 -15.58 -18.00
N LEU A 379 -13.85 -14.65 -17.32
CA LEU A 379 -13.33 -14.86 -15.98
C LEU A 379 -14.38 -14.38 -14.96
N PRO A 380 -14.93 -15.28 -14.14
CA PRO A 380 -15.88 -14.85 -13.11
C PRO A 380 -15.18 -13.89 -12.14
N ALA A 381 -15.89 -12.84 -11.73
CA ALA A 381 -15.45 -11.97 -10.64
C ALA A 381 -15.31 -12.78 -9.35
N VAL A 382 -14.40 -12.36 -8.49
CA VAL A 382 -14.32 -12.85 -7.12
C VAL A 382 -15.56 -12.33 -6.36
N GLU A 383 -15.89 -12.92 -5.20
CA GLU A 383 -17.14 -12.65 -4.47
C GLU A 383 -17.50 -11.15 -4.42
N PRO A 384 -18.72 -10.78 -4.76
CA PRO A 384 -19.21 -9.41 -4.62
C PRO A 384 -19.30 -9.01 -3.14
N ILE A 385 -19.57 -7.74 -2.89
CA ILE A 385 -19.92 -7.25 -1.55
C ILE A 385 -21.06 -8.11 -1.00
N LYS A 386 -20.93 -8.56 0.25
CA LYS A 386 -21.95 -9.36 0.92
C LYS A 386 -23.25 -8.56 1.06
N PRO A 387 -24.41 -9.20 0.97
CA PRO A 387 -25.71 -8.51 1.09
C PRO A 387 -25.85 -7.66 2.36
N GLU A 388 -25.32 -8.13 3.49
CA GLU A 388 -25.32 -7.41 4.76
C GLU A 388 -24.48 -6.13 4.76
N ASP A 389 -23.39 -6.11 3.98
CA ASP A 389 -22.46 -4.99 3.86
C ASP A 389 -22.89 -3.98 2.75
N MET A 390 -23.77 -4.37 1.85
CA MET A 390 -24.18 -3.60 0.69
C MET A 390 -24.70 -2.19 1.04
N PRO A 391 -25.55 -1.97 2.05
CA PRO A 391 -26.02 -0.63 2.39
C PRO A 391 -24.89 0.30 2.81
N ARG A 392 -23.93 -0.20 3.59
CA ARG A 392 -22.73 0.55 4.02
C ARG A 392 -21.83 0.87 2.83
N TYR A 393 -21.64 -0.10 1.94
CA TYR A 393 -20.86 0.06 0.71
C TYR A 393 -21.45 1.16 -0.19
N LEU A 394 -22.74 1.07 -0.51
CA LEU A 394 -23.43 2.05 -1.36
C LEU A 394 -23.43 3.45 -0.74
N GLY A 395 -23.53 3.55 0.60
CA GLY A 395 -23.36 4.81 1.31
C GLY A 395 -21.99 5.46 1.05
N ALA A 396 -20.90 4.68 1.08
CA ALA A 396 -19.55 5.15 0.75
C ALA A 396 -19.41 5.54 -0.73
N VAL A 397 -19.93 4.72 -1.66
CA VAL A 397 -19.96 5.00 -3.10
C VAL A 397 -20.63 6.34 -3.38
N ASN A 398 -21.85 6.55 -2.82
CA ASN A 398 -22.59 7.81 -2.97
C ASN A 398 -21.81 9.01 -2.41
N GLY A 399 -21.11 8.83 -1.29
CA GLY A 399 -20.25 9.85 -0.71
C GLY A 399 -19.14 10.27 -1.68
N TYR A 400 -18.40 9.31 -2.22
CA TYR A 400 -17.30 9.58 -3.17
C TYR A 400 -17.81 10.17 -4.49
N MET A 401 -18.91 9.65 -5.06
CA MET A 401 -19.50 10.19 -6.28
C MET A 401 -19.85 11.67 -6.15
N LYS A 402 -20.47 12.06 -5.02
CA LYS A 402 -20.77 13.47 -4.72
C LYS A 402 -19.51 14.33 -4.59
N MET A 403 -18.46 13.83 -3.94
CA MET A 403 -17.22 14.58 -3.77
C MET A 403 -16.52 14.88 -5.09
N VAL A 404 -16.56 13.93 -6.06
CA VAL A 404 -15.93 14.10 -7.37
C VAL A 404 -16.87 14.76 -8.41
N GLY A 405 -18.06 15.21 -8.01
CA GLY A 405 -19.03 15.87 -8.90
C GLY A 405 -19.62 14.95 -9.99
N LEU A 406 -19.58 13.64 -9.78
CA LEU A 406 -20.16 12.64 -10.66
C LEU A 406 -21.62 12.38 -10.26
N SER A 407 -22.50 12.26 -11.25
CA SER A 407 -23.88 11.82 -11.02
C SER A 407 -23.86 10.35 -10.59
N VAL A 408 -24.57 10.04 -9.51
CA VAL A 408 -24.80 8.64 -9.10
C VAL A 408 -25.61 7.97 -10.20
N PRO A 409 -25.18 6.82 -10.78
CA PRO A 409 -26.00 6.10 -11.74
C PRO A 409 -27.36 5.73 -11.13
N ASP A 410 -28.45 5.85 -11.88
CA ASP A 410 -29.82 5.58 -11.40
C ASP A 410 -29.99 4.16 -10.80
N THR A 411 -29.14 3.22 -11.20
CA THR A 411 -29.09 1.85 -10.68
C THR A 411 -28.61 1.74 -9.23
N VAL A 412 -27.96 2.77 -8.67
CA VAL A 412 -27.44 2.79 -7.29
C VAL A 412 -28.47 3.34 -6.27
N ILE A 413 -29.64 3.81 -6.74
CA ILE A 413 -30.67 4.46 -5.89
C ILE A 413 -31.59 3.44 -5.18
N VAL A 414 -31.30 2.16 -5.16
CA VAL A 414 -32.15 1.17 -4.47
C VAL A 414 -31.57 0.79 -3.12
N ALA A 415 -31.89 1.57 -2.14
CA ALA A 415 -32.23 1.27 -0.73
C ALA A 415 -32.02 2.50 0.16
N ALA A 416 -32.80 3.55 -0.04
CA ALA A 416 -33.03 4.52 1.01
C ALA A 416 -33.78 3.79 2.16
N ASN A 417 -33.17 3.81 3.32
CA ASN A 417 -33.60 3.20 4.55
C ASN A 417 -35.07 3.55 4.86
N PRO A 418 -35.96 2.59 5.16
CA PRO A 418 -37.32 2.89 5.63
C PRO A 418 -37.38 3.41 7.07
N ALA A 419 -36.24 3.73 7.70
CA ALA A 419 -36.18 4.17 9.09
C ALA A 419 -36.31 5.71 9.30
N ASP A 420 -36.27 6.54 8.25
CA ASP A 420 -36.36 8.00 8.40
C ASP A 420 -37.80 8.58 8.19
N SER A 421 -38.82 7.73 8.08
CA SER A 421 -40.21 8.17 7.90
C SER A 421 -41.07 8.16 9.16
N ILE A 422 -40.48 8.02 10.37
CA ILE A 422 -41.22 8.10 11.63
C ILE A 422 -40.56 9.17 12.51
N ASN A 423 -40.70 10.44 12.13
CA ASN A 423 -40.64 11.58 13.08
C ASN A 423 -40.98 12.93 12.41
N SER A 424 -42.10 13.00 11.72
CA SER A 424 -42.70 14.28 11.33
C SER A 424 -44.22 14.31 11.51
N GLN A 425 -44.68 13.84 12.71
CA GLN A 425 -46.01 14.17 13.24
C GLN A 425 -45.99 13.98 14.76
N GLN A 426 -45.55 15.00 15.49
CA GLN A 426 -46.14 15.44 16.79
C GLN A 426 -45.72 16.90 17.05
#